data_ac58c22601267693a7c8740e7349b554
#
_entry.id   ac58c22601267693a7c8740e7349b554
#
_cell.length_a   1.000
_cell.length_b   1.000
_cell.length_c   1.000
_cell.angle_alpha   90.00
_cell.angle_beta   90.00
_cell.angle_gamma   90.00
#
_symmetry.space_group_name_H-M   'P 1'
#
loop_
_entity.id
_entity.type
_entity.pdbx_description
1 polymer ?
#
loop_
_entity_poly.entity_id
_entity_poly.type
_entity_poly.pdbx_seq_one_letter_code
_entity_poly.pdbx_strand_id
1 'polypeptide(L)'
;MKPITWILLLLAVIVAYGIYTSLNLSKEHEYFRVDVDGQLGLMTRNTDDQIKKEIVRIAATHGIDPASLKVDIIRSETPGAPHVPGMYLPGQFTRSVVARVRYTRPVLFWDHDFEFSVTARK
;
A
#
# COMPACT_ATOMS: atom_id res chain seq x y z
N MET A 1 -24.51 22.64 34.71
CA MET A 1 -24.59 21.80 33.49
C MET A 1 -25.10 20.42 33.83
N LYS A 2 -26.00 19.92 33.05
CA LYS A 2 -26.50 18.56 33.21
C LYS A 2 -25.41 17.55 32.84
N PRO A 3 -25.27 16.42 33.55
CA PRO A 3 -24.26 15.41 33.26
C PRO A 3 -24.32 14.87 31.83
N ILE A 4 -25.54 14.80 31.27
CA ILE A 4 -25.76 14.34 29.89
C ILE A 4 -25.04 15.25 28.88
N THR A 5 -25.00 16.56 29.11
CA THR A 5 -24.32 17.51 28.22
C THR A 5 -22.82 17.23 28.14
N TRP A 6 -22.20 16.91 29.28
CA TRP A 6 -20.79 16.55 29.33
C TRP A 6 -20.50 15.25 28.61
N ILE A 7 -21.38 14.25 28.77
CA ILE A 7 -21.24 12.94 28.08
C ILE A 7 -21.35 13.13 26.58
N LEU A 8 -22.31 13.93 26.11
CA LEU A 8 -22.50 14.21 24.68
C LEU A 8 -21.29 14.97 24.10
N LEU A 9 -20.75 15.92 24.85
CA LEU A 9 -19.58 16.68 24.44
C LEU A 9 -18.36 15.77 24.34
N LEU A 10 -18.17 14.88 25.30
CA LEU A 10 -17.06 13.92 25.28
C LEU A 10 -17.18 12.96 24.09
N LEU A 11 -18.38 12.45 23.81
CA LEU A 11 -18.63 11.60 22.66
C LEU A 11 -18.33 12.33 21.35
N ALA A 12 -18.74 13.60 21.24
CA ALA A 12 -18.46 14.40 20.05
C ALA A 12 -16.96 14.58 19.84
N VAL A 13 -16.18 14.79 20.88
CA VAL A 13 -14.72 14.92 20.81
C VAL A 13 -14.10 13.60 20.38
N ILE A 14 -14.54 12.47 20.93
CA ILE A 14 -14.02 11.15 20.57
C ILE A 14 -14.31 10.85 19.11
N VAL A 15 -15.52 11.11 18.63
CA VAL A 15 -15.89 10.88 17.23
C VAL A 15 -15.08 11.77 16.29
N ALA A 16 -14.94 13.05 16.63
CA ALA A 16 -14.15 13.99 15.84
C ALA A 16 -12.67 13.57 15.74
N TYR A 17 -12.11 13.13 16.86
CA TYR A 17 -10.73 12.64 16.90
C TYR A 17 -10.57 11.37 16.07
N GLY A 18 -11.54 10.44 16.13
CA GLY A 18 -11.54 9.23 15.32
C GLY A 18 -11.59 9.53 13.83
N ILE A 19 -12.43 10.45 13.41
CA ILE A 19 -12.52 10.88 12.01
C ILE A 19 -11.19 11.51 11.56
N TYR A 20 -10.65 12.40 12.37
CA TYR A 20 -9.38 13.06 12.06
C TYR A 20 -8.24 12.05 11.92
N THR A 21 -8.13 11.10 12.84
CA THR A 21 -7.10 10.05 12.81
C THR A 21 -7.26 9.17 11.58
N SER A 22 -8.50 8.78 11.25
CA SER A 22 -8.77 7.94 10.06
C SER A 22 -8.39 8.65 8.77
N LEU A 23 -8.71 9.94 8.63
CA LEU A 23 -8.33 10.74 7.47
C LEU A 23 -6.81 10.88 7.36
N ASN A 24 -6.13 11.09 8.48
CA ASN A 24 -4.68 11.21 8.49
C ASN A 24 -4.00 9.89 8.10
N LEU A 25 -4.49 8.77 8.60
CA LEU A 25 -4.00 7.45 8.23
C LEU A 25 -4.24 7.15 6.74
N SER A 26 -5.38 7.57 6.20
CA SER A 26 -5.67 7.42 4.77
C SER A 26 -4.69 8.21 3.90
N LYS A 27 -4.33 9.41 4.31
CA LYS A 27 -3.31 10.21 3.61
C LYS A 27 -1.93 9.54 3.68
N GLU A 28 -1.53 9.06 4.84
CA GLU A 28 -0.26 8.35 5.01
C GLU A 28 -0.23 7.07 4.17
N HIS A 29 -1.33 6.34 4.12
CA HIS A 29 -1.48 5.16 3.27
C HIS A 29 -1.25 5.51 1.79
N GLU A 30 -1.86 6.59 1.31
CA GLU A 30 -1.71 7.03 -0.08
C GLU A 30 -0.28 7.46 -0.37
N TYR A 31 0.36 8.20 0.52
CA TYR A 31 1.77 8.58 0.37
C TYR A 31 2.68 7.35 0.32
N PHE A 32 2.44 6.39 1.19
CA PHE A 32 3.19 5.15 1.20
C PHE A 32 3.01 4.38 -0.11
N ARG A 33 1.78 4.26 -0.59
CA ARG A 33 1.48 3.59 -1.86
C ARG A 33 2.19 4.25 -3.03
N VAL A 34 2.18 5.57 -3.08
CA VAL A 34 2.85 6.34 -4.15
C VAL A 34 4.36 6.14 -4.10
N ASP A 35 4.95 6.16 -2.91
CA ASP A 35 6.39 5.93 -2.75
C ASP A 35 6.79 4.51 -3.20
N VAL A 36 6.01 3.50 -2.82
CA VAL A 36 6.24 2.12 -3.24
C VAL A 36 6.11 2.00 -4.76
N ASP A 37 5.09 2.62 -5.33
CA ASP A 37 4.88 2.60 -6.79
C ASP A 37 6.06 3.20 -7.54
N GLY A 38 6.54 4.35 -7.09
CA GLY A 38 7.70 5.00 -7.70
C GLY A 38 8.96 4.17 -7.59
N GLN A 39 9.22 3.58 -6.43
CA GLN A 39 10.42 2.75 -6.23
C GLN A 39 10.32 1.42 -6.95
N LEU A 40 9.14 0.80 -6.99
CA LEU A 40 8.96 -0.47 -7.69
C LEU A 40 9.28 -0.34 -9.19
N GLY A 41 8.92 0.78 -9.79
CA GLY A 41 9.25 1.05 -11.19
C GLY A 41 10.76 1.03 -11.45
N LEU A 42 11.57 1.42 -10.47
CA LEU A 42 13.03 1.42 -10.55
C LEU A 42 13.65 0.06 -10.21
N MET A 43 12.91 -0.80 -9.53
CA MET A 43 13.43 -2.05 -8.96
C MET A 43 12.95 -3.30 -9.68
N THR A 44 12.39 -3.16 -10.88
CA THR A 44 11.82 -4.31 -11.61
C THR A 44 12.84 -5.41 -11.91
N ARG A 45 14.12 -5.06 -11.97
CA ARG A 45 15.22 -6.00 -12.21
C ARG A 45 15.84 -6.58 -10.94
N ASN A 46 15.46 -6.06 -9.78
CA ASN A 46 16.00 -6.52 -8.53
C ASN A 46 15.38 -7.85 -8.13
N THR A 47 16.05 -8.57 -7.21
CA THR A 47 15.48 -9.80 -6.66
C THR A 47 14.30 -9.48 -5.75
N ASP A 48 13.45 -10.47 -5.53
CA ASP A 48 12.26 -10.31 -4.67
C ASP A 48 12.67 -9.88 -3.26
N ASP A 49 13.75 -10.44 -2.72
CA ASP A 49 14.24 -10.08 -1.39
C ASP A 49 14.69 -8.62 -1.33
N GLN A 50 15.34 -8.12 -2.36
CA GLN A 50 15.75 -6.72 -2.44
C GLN A 50 14.55 -5.78 -2.49
N ILE A 51 13.53 -6.14 -3.28
CA ILE A 51 12.29 -5.37 -3.38
C ILE A 51 11.58 -5.34 -2.03
N LYS A 52 11.46 -6.48 -1.35
CA LYS A 52 10.85 -6.57 -0.02
C LYS A 52 11.57 -5.71 1.00
N LYS A 53 12.90 -5.77 1.03
CA LYS A 53 13.71 -4.95 1.93
C LYS A 53 13.49 -3.46 1.69
N GLU A 54 13.43 -3.05 0.45
CA GLU A 54 13.20 -1.64 0.10
C GLU A 54 11.80 -1.18 0.52
N ILE A 55 10.78 -2.01 0.31
CA ILE A 55 9.42 -1.70 0.74
C ILE A 55 9.34 -1.58 2.27
N VAL A 56 10.03 -2.47 2.99
CA VAL A 56 10.11 -2.40 4.46
C VAL A 56 10.80 -1.09 4.90
N ARG A 57 11.86 -0.69 4.21
CA ARG A 57 12.54 0.57 4.50
C ARG A 57 11.62 1.77 4.29
N ILE A 58 10.87 1.79 3.19
CA ILE A 58 9.91 2.85 2.90
C ILE A 58 8.81 2.87 3.97
N ALA A 59 8.31 1.72 4.36
CA ALA A 59 7.31 1.59 5.42
C ALA A 59 7.81 2.18 6.74
N ALA A 60 9.05 1.88 7.11
CA ALA A 60 9.65 2.43 8.33
C ALA A 60 9.75 3.96 8.26
N THR A 61 10.02 4.52 7.09
CA THR A 61 10.05 5.98 6.87
C THR A 61 8.69 6.61 7.12
N HIS A 62 7.60 5.89 6.83
CA HIS A 62 6.23 6.35 7.07
C HIS A 62 5.69 5.96 8.45
N GLY A 63 6.52 5.39 9.32
CA GLY A 63 6.12 5.02 10.68
C GLY A 63 5.28 3.76 10.77
N ILE A 64 5.34 2.90 9.77
CA ILE A 64 4.62 1.63 9.75
C ILE A 64 5.49 0.58 10.45
N ASP A 65 4.87 -0.21 11.35
CA ASP A 65 5.57 -1.27 12.06
C ASP A 65 5.93 -2.40 11.09
N PRO A 66 7.22 -2.72 10.92
CA PRO A 66 7.64 -3.82 10.03
C PRO A 66 7.08 -5.17 10.44
N ALA A 67 6.78 -5.38 11.73
CA ALA A 67 6.24 -6.63 12.22
C ALA A 67 4.82 -6.90 11.70
N SER A 68 4.05 -5.85 11.42
CA SER A 68 2.70 -5.98 10.86
C SER A 68 2.70 -6.02 9.33
N LEU A 69 3.83 -5.72 8.70
CA LEU A 69 3.95 -5.59 7.25
C LEU A 69 4.13 -6.95 6.59
N LYS A 70 3.28 -7.23 5.59
CA LYS A 70 3.40 -8.41 4.73
C LYS A 70 3.52 -7.94 3.30
N VAL A 71 4.52 -8.44 2.60
CA VAL A 71 4.79 -8.08 1.22
C VAL A 71 4.87 -9.35 0.39
N ASP A 72 4.03 -9.43 -0.65
CA ASP A 72 4.05 -10.51 -1.62
C ASP A 72 4.47 -9.95 -2.98
N ILE A 73 5.45 -10.56 -3.58
CA ILE A 73 5.93 -10.18 -4.91
C ILE A 73 5.48 -11.24 -5.91
N ILE A 74 4.73 -10.82 -6.91
CA ILE A 74 4.23 -11.68 -7.98
C ILE A 74 4.83 -11.18 -9.29
N ARG A 75 5.55 -12.06 -9.97
CA ARG A 75 6.10 -11.75 -11.28
C ARG A 75 5.34 -12.52 -12.35
N SER A 76 4.95 -11.83 -13.39
CA SER A 76 4.29 -12.45 -14.53
C SER A 76 4.88 -11.95 -15.83
N GLU A 77 4.99 -12.85 -16.80
CA GLU A 77 5.34 -12.52 -18.17
C GLU A 77 4.13 -12.83 -19.04
N THR A 78 3.58 -11.78 -19.64
CA THR A 78 2.47 -11.95 -20.60
C THR A 78 2.93 -11.54 -21.97
N PRO A 79 2.56 -12.30 -23.04
CA PRO A 79 2.85 -11.85 -24.40
C PRO A 79 2.16 -10.51 -24.64
N GLY A 80 2.88 -9.59 -25.28
CA GLY A 80 2.30 -8.31 -25.67
C GLY A 80 1.09 -8.52 -26.55
N ALA A 81 0.06 -7.66 -26.40
CA ALA A 81 -1.13 -7.74 -27.24
C ALA A 81 -0.75 -7.57 -28.72
N PRO A 82 -1.03 -8.55 -29.60
CA PRO A 82 -0.73 -8.39 -31.01
C PRO A 82 -1.63 -7.32 -31.64
N HIS A 83 -1.04 -6.44 -32.44
CA HIS A 83 -1.82 -5.47 -33.20
C HIS A 83 -2.68 -6.15 -34.29
N VAL A 84 -2.25 -7.33 -34.73
CA VAL A 84 -2.95 -8.15 -35.70
C VAL A 84 -3.15 -9.53 -35.10
N PRO A 85 -4.39 -10.08 -35.08
CA PRO A 85 -4.63 -11.41 -34.53
C PRO A 85 -3.73 -12.46 -35.17
N GLY A 86 -3.03 -13.24 -34.35
CA GLY A 86 -2.17 -14.32 -34.77
C GLY A 86 -0.71 -13.92 -35.08
N MET A 87 -0.37 -12.65 -35.00
CA MET A 87 1.01 -12.21 -35.19
C MET A 87 1.67 -11.85 -33.85
N TYR A 88 2.60 -12.69 -33.42
CA TYR A 88 3.48 -12.42 -32.30
C TYR A 88 4.89 -12.16 -32.82
N LEU A 89 5.43 -11.00 -32.48
CA LEU A 89 6.84 -10.74 -32.74
C LEU A 89 7.67 -11.39 -31.61
N PRO A 90 8.72 -12.16 -31.96
CA PRO A 90 9.60 -12.77 -30.96
C PRO A 90 10.20 -11.71 -30.04
N GLY A 91 10.13 -11.94 -28.74
CA GLY A 91 10.68 -11.03 -27.71
C GLY A 91 9.73 -9.95 -27.19
N GLN A 92 8.52 -9.87 -27.71
CA GLN A 92 7.52 -8.92 -27.18
C GLN A 92 6.74 -9.51 -26.01
N PHE A 93 7.42 -9.70 -24.89
CA PHE A 93 6.78 -10.08 -23.64
C PHE A 93 6.73 -8.88 -22.71
N THR A 94 5.55 -8.62 -22.16
CA THR A 94 5.41 -7.62 -21.11
C THR A 94 5.70 -8.29 -19.77
N ARG A 95 6.78 -7.88 -19.15
CA ARG A 95 7.11 -8.33 -17.79
C ARG A 95 6.44 -7.41 -16.81
N SER A 96 5.69 -7.97 -15.89
CA SER A 96 5.05 -7.21 -14.82
C SER A 96 5.47 -7.75 -13.47
N VAL A 97 5.70 -6.82 -12.55
CA VAL A 97 5.99 -7.12 -11.15
C VAL A 97 4.87 -6.48 -10.33
N VAL A 98 4.16 -7.31 -9.58
CA VAL A 98 3.09 -6.84 -8.70
C VAL A 98 3.56 -7.02 -7.26
N ALA A 99 3.60 -5.93 -6.53
CA ALA A 99 3.86 -5.95 -5.09
C ALA A 99 2.54 -5.76 -4.36
N ARG A 100 2.12 -6.77 -3.61
CA ARG A 100 0.96 -6.71 -2.73
C ARG A 100 1.44 -6.44 -1.32
N VAL A 101 1.04 -5.33 -0.76
CA VAL A 101 1.49 -4.88 0.56
C VAL A 101 0.29 -4.83 1.50
N ARG A 102 0.43 -5.48 2.65
CA ARG A 102 -0.55 -5.46 3.73
C ARG A 102 0.11 -4.99 5.00
N TYR A 103 -0.58 -4.16 5.75
CA TYR A 103 -0.12 -3.76 7.07
C TYR A 103 -1.29 -3.36 7.96
N THR A 104 -1.06 -3.37 9.26
CA THR A 104 -2.07 -3.02 10.26
C THR A 104 -1.60 -1.81 11.04
N ARG A 105 -2.48 -0.85 11.24
CA ARG A 105 -2.22 0.32 12.09
C ARG A 105 -3.31 0.46 13.16
N PRO A 106 -2.92 0.83 14.38
CA PRO A 106 -3.90 1.08 15.43
C PRO A 106 -4.67 2.36 15.15
N VAL A 107 -5.98 2.30 15.31
CA VAL A 107 -6.89 3.45 15.20
C VAL A 107 -7.73 3.49 16.50
N LEU A 108 -7.40 4.38 17.42
CA LEU A 108 -8.07 4.52 18.70
C LEU A 108 -8.15 3.19 19.48
N PHE A 109 -9.28 2.48 19.38
CA PHE A 109 -9.55 1.24 20.13
C PHE A 109 -9.48 -0.03 19.30
N TRP A 110 -9.22 0.09 18.00
CA TRP A 110 -9.17 -1.05 17.10
C TRP A 110 -7.99 -0.94 16.14
N ASP A 111 -7.63 -2.07 15.54
CA ASP A 111 -6.64 -2.10 14.50
C ASP A 111 -7.31 -2.06 13.14
N HIS A 112 -6.75 -1.30 12.21
CA HIS A 112 -7.24 -1.22 10.85
C HIS A 112 -6.23 -1.80 9.89
N ASP A 113 -6.69 -2.73 9.04
CA ASP A 113 -5.86 -3.37 8.04
C ASP A 113 -5.90 -2.56 6.75
N PHE A 114 -4.72 -2.28 6.24
CA PHE A 114 -4.54 -1.62 4.95
C PHE A 114 -3.93 -2.61 3.96
N GLU A 115 -4.42 -2.59 2.74
CA GLU A 115 -3.90 -3.42 1.66
C GLU A 115 -3.87 -2.61 0.37
N PHE A 116 -2.77 -2.74 -0.37
CA PHE A 116 -2.70 -2.20 -1.73
C PHE A 116 -1.82 -3.08 -2.59
N SER A 117 -2.03 -2.96 -3.90
CA SER A 117 -1.21 -3.64 -4.91
C SER A 117 -0.64 -2.60 -5.85
N VAL A 118 0.65 -2.71 -6.12
CA VAL A 118 1.35 -1.83 -7.04
C VAL A 118 1.90 -2.67 -8.17
N THR A 119 1.69 -2.24 -9.40
CA THR A 119 2.15 -2.95 -10.59
C THR A 119 3.19 -2.12 -11.33
N ALA A 120 4.36 -2.69 -11.57
CA ALA A 120 5.36 -2.11 -12.45
C ALA A 120 5.43 -2.94 -13.73
N ARG A 121 5.35 -2.28 -14.88
CA ARG A 121 5.47 -2.90 -16.19
C ARG A 121 6.74 -2.39 -16.86
N LYS A 122 7.38 -3.31 -17.53
CA LYS A 122 8.56 -3.01 -18.28
C LYS A 122 8.31 -3.06 -19.77
#